data_11bb6ba4327f6b0af454807697bdd045
#
_entry.id   11bb6ba4327f6b0af454807697bdd045
#
_cell.length_a   1.000
_cell.length_b   1.000
_cell.length_c   1.000
_cell.angle_alpha   90.00
_cell.angle_beta   90.00
_cell.angle_gamma   90.00
#
_symmetry.space_group_name_H-M   'P 1'
#
loop_
_entity.id
_entity.type
_entity.pdbx_description
1 polymer ?
#
loop_
_entity_poly.entity_id
_entity_poly.type
_entity_poly.pdbx_seq_one_letter_code
_entity_poly.pdbx_strand_id
1 'polypeptide(L)'
;MEEFIMHRDLKKIISQMTLEEKAAMCSGLDFWHLKSVERLGIPEVMVSDGPHGLRKQDDKGDHLGMNDSIKAVCFPPAALSACSFDRSLMEAMGETIGREAQANDVSVVLGPAVNIKRSPLCGRNFEYYSEDPYLAGEIAAAFINGVQSQHVGTSIKHFAANNQEYHRMSNSSEADERTLREIYFPAFETAVKKAQPYTFMCSYNQINGTFASENKWLLTDVLRNDWGFEGYVMSDWGAVNDRVKGLEAGLDLEMPGSNGTNDALIMEAVKNGTLKEEVLDQAVERILNIIYKYADHRAPQEFTLEKDHEEARRIAEESMILLKNADQILPLKTSCLLYTSDAADDLTR
;
A
#
# COMPACT_ATOMS: atom_id res chain seq x y z
N MET A 1 -28.68 -2.42 -15.10
CA MET A 1 -29.00 -1.24 -14.28
C MET A 1 -27.78 -0.33 -14.42
N GLU A 2 -27.93 0.80 -15.10
CA GLU A 2 -26.87 1.80 -15.15
C GLU A 2 -26.67 2.31 -13.72
N GLU A 3 -25.48 2.09 -13.16
CA GLU A 3 -25.09 2.67 -11.89
C GLU A 3 -25.16 4.19 -12.03
N PHE A 4 -26.04 4.82 -11.28
CA PHE A 4 -26.04 6.26 -11.07
C PHE A 4 -24.79 6.61 -10.23
N ILE A 5 -23.64 6.68 -10.86
CA ILE A 5 -22.44 7.28 -10.23
C ILE A 5 -22.81 8.75 -10.01
N MET A 6 -23.05 9.09 -8.76
CA MET A 6 -23.32 10.48 -8.37
C MET A 6 -22.02 11.26 -8.58
N HIS A 7 -21.88 11.91 -9.73
CA HIS A 7 -20.75 12.80 -10.02
C HIS A 7 -20.77 13.95 -9.00
N ARG A 8 -20.03 13.75 -7.88
CA ARG A 8 -19.82 14.80 -6.89
C ARG A 8 -18.93 15.90 -7.49
N ASP A 9 -19.39 17.13 -7.36
CA ASP A 9 -18.58 18.29 -7.71
C ASP A 9 -17.57 18.55 -6.58
N LEU A 10 -16.41 17.89 -6.65
CA LEU A 10 -15.34 18.01 -5.63
C LEU A 10 -14.86 19.45 -5.50
N LYS A 11 -14.79 20.21 -6.60
CA LYS A 11 -14.38 21.63 -6.55
C LYS A 11 -15.35 22.45 -5.74
N LYS A 12 -16.65 22.19 -5.86
CA LYS A 12 -17.66 22.83 -5.04
C LYS A 12 -17.54 22.46 -3.56
N ILE A 13 -17.25 21.19 -3.24
CA ILE A 13 -17.03 20.75 -1.86
C ILE A 13 -15.79 21.47 -1.29
N ILE A 14 -14.67 21.45 -2.00
CA ILE A 14 -13.41 22.09 -1.58
C ILE A 14 -13.58 23.58 -1.39
N SER A 15 -14.35 24.27 -2.24
CA SER A 15 -14.61 25.71 -2.09
C SER A 15 -15.42 26.07 -0.84
N GLN A 16 -16.10 25.09 -0.21
CA GLN A 16 -16.84 25.27 1.05
C GLN A 16 -15.98 24.90 2.29
N MET A 17 -14.82 24.29 2.10
CA MET A 17 -13.94 23.93 3.18
C MET A 17 -13.19 25.16 3.71
N THR A 18 -12.99 25.21 5.02
CA THR A 18 -12.07 26.17 5.62
C THR A 18 -10.61 25.75 5.38
N LEU A 19 -9.70 26.68 5.53
CA LEU A 19 -8.26 26.36 5.40
C LEU A 19 -7.82 25.30 6.42
N GLU A 20 -8.37 25.34 7.64
CA GLU A 20 -8.13 24.35 8.68
C GLU A 20 -8.60 22.95 8.25
N GLU A 21 -9.78 22.86 7.66
CA GLU A 21 -10.33 21.58 7.16
C GLU A 21 -9.51 21.02 5.99
N LYS A 22 -9.08 21.88 5.06
CA LYS A 22 -8.21 21.48 3.95
C LYS A 22 -6.87 20.95 4.46
N ALA A 23 -6.22 21.66 5.37
CA ALA A 23 -4.96 21.23 5.98
C ALA A 23 -5.12 19.93 6.76
N ALA A 24 -6.21 19.81 7.53
CA ALA A 24 -6.53 18.62 8.30
C ALA A 24 -6.78 17.37 7.42
N MET A 25 -7.40 17.52 6.25
CA MET A 25 -7.58 16.41 5.29
C MET A 25 -6.27 15.84 4.76
N CYS A 26 -5.18 16.61 4.82
CA CYS A 26 -3.86 16.18 4.37
C CYS A 26 -3.05 15.45 5.45
N SER A 27 -3.65 15.10 6.59
CA SER A 27 -3.01 14.30 7.64
C SER A 27 -4.00 13.32 8.29
N GLY A 28 -3.49 12.18 8.77
CA GLY A 28 -4.30 11.16 9.45
C GLY A 28 -5.01 11.69 10.69
N LEU A 29 -6.14 11.07 11.02
CA LEU A 29 -6.85 11.28 12.28
C LEU A 29 -6.09 10.62 13.43
N ASP A 30 -5.73 9.37 13.23
CA ASP A 30 -4.98 8.54 14.14
C ASP A 30 -3.99 7.67 13.36
N PHE A 31 -3.67 6.48 13.88
CA PHE A 31 -2.70 5.58 13.26
C PHE A 31 -3.20 4.97 11.95
N TRP A 32 -4.54 4.82 11.77
CA TRP A 32 -5.14 4.11 10.63
C TRP A 32 -6.24 4.88 9.90
N HIS A 33 -6.79 5.94 10.49
CA HIS A 33 -7.95 6.64 9.93
C HIS A 33 -7.59 7.97 9.30
N LEU A 34 -8.31 8.30 8.23
CA LEU A 34 -8.36 9.63 7.63
C LEU A 34 -9.51 10.41 8.26
N LYS A 35 -9.33 11.71 8.40
CA LYS A 35 -10.33 12.59 9.04
C LYS A 35 -11.60 12.74 8.21
N SER A 36 -12.73 12.93 8.88
CA SER A 36 -14.01 13.32 8.30
C SER A 36 -14.21 14.84 8.32
N VAL A 37 -15.13 15.32 7.47
CA VAL A 37 -15.72 16.67 7.59
C VAL A 37 -17.25 16.52 7.52
N GLU A 38 -17.86 16.21 8.68
CA GLU A 38 -19.26 15.83 8.78
C GLU A 38 -20.22 16.86 8.16
N ARG A 39 -19.99 18.17 8.37
CA ARG A 39 -20.82 19.23 7.81
C ARG A 39 -20.86 19.27 6.29
N LEU A 40 -19.88 18.67 5.61
CA LEU A 40 -19.79 18.55 4.16
C LEU A 40 -20.10 17.14 3.66
N GLY A 41 -20.44 16.21 4.54
CA GLY A 41 -20.72 14.83 4.21
C GLY A 41 -19.49 14.04 3.77
N ILE A 42 -18.30 14.46 4.21
CA ILE A 42 -17.05 13.72 3.98
C ILE A 42 -16.90 12.70 5.10
N PRO A 43 -16.96 11.38 4.79
CA PRO A 43 -16.86 10.35 5.81
C PRO A 43 -15.42 10.14 6.29
N GLU A 44 -15.28 9.60 7.49
CA GLU A 44 -14.06 8.95 7.96
C GLU A 44 -13.87 7.63 7.20
N VAL A 45 -12.64 7.32 6.86
CA VAL A 45 -12.26 6.04 6.23
C VAL A 45 -10.99 5.49 6.87
N MET A 46 -10.86 4.15 6.86
CA MET A 46 -9.74 3.44 7.43
C MET A 46 -8.83 2.89 6.34
N VAL A 47 -7.51 2.95 6.55
CA VAL A 47 -6.52 2.19 5.81
C VAL A 47 -5.91 1.13 6.72
N SER A 48 -5.44 0.01 6.17
CA SER A 48 -4.89 -1.06 7.00
C SER A 48 -3.78 -1.82 6.28
N ASP A 49 -2.80 -2.30 7.04
CA ASP A 49 -1.84 -3.26 6.53
C ASP A 49 -2.54 -4.55 6.08
N GLY A 50 -1.90 -5.28 5.16
CA GLY A 50 -2.40 -6.56 4.74
C GLY A 50 -2.07 -7.00 3.32
N PRO A 51 -0.84 -6.85 2.81
CA PRO A 51 -0.48 -7.31 1.47
C PRO A 51 -0.56 -8.85 1.31
N HIS A 52 -0.56 -9.59 2.42
CA HIS A 52 -0.64 -11.07 2.46
C HIS A 52 -1.77 -11.56 3.38
N GLY A 53 -2.82 -10.78 3.52
CA GLY A 53 -3.95 -10.99 4.41
C GLY A 53 -4.17 -9.77 5.29
N LEU A 54 -5.43 -9.42 5.49
CA LEU A 54 -5.80 -8.20 6.19
C LEU A 54 -5.29 -8.22 7.63
N ARG A 55 -4.61 -7.14 8.05
CA ARG A 55 -4.08 -6.95 9.40
C ARG A 55 -4.72 -5.72 10.04
N LYS A 56 -6.03 -5.76 10.20
CA LYS A 56 -6.76 -4.70 10.89
C LYS A 56 -6.70 -4.91 12.39
N GLN A 57 -6.35 -3.88 13.16
CA GLN A 57 -6.47 -3.89 14.62
C GLN A 57 -7.92 -3.68 15.04
N ASP A 58 -8.36 -4.38 16.11
CA ASP A 58 -9.77 -4.38 16.56
C ASP A 58 -10.19 -3.04 17.16
N ASP A 59 -9.26 -2.41 17.90
CA ASP A 59 -9.48 -1.15 18.60
C ASP A 59 -8.47 -0.08 18.19
N LYS A 60 -8.28 0.92 19.03
CA LYS A 60 -7.32 2.00 18.81
C LYS A 60 -5.95 1.44 18.47
N GLY A 61 -5.51 1.74 17.28
CA GLY A 61 -4.21 1.32 16.79
C GLY A 61 -3.10 1.71 17.77
N ASP A 62 -2.22 0.78 18.05
CA ASP A 62 -1.00 1.03 18.81
C ASP A 62 0.21 1.03 17.88
N HIS A 63 1.24 1.79 18.24
CA HIS A 63 2.49 1.86 17.48
C HIS A 63 3.36 0.61 17.63
N LEU A 64 3.00 -0.32 18.51
CA LEU A 64 3.79 -1.48 18.88
C LEU A 64 3.20 -2.80 18.36
N GLY A 65 1.97 -2.77 17.83
CA GLY A 65 1.27 -3.97 17.34
C GLY A 65 0.92 -4.93 18.50
N MET A 66 0.69 -4.41 19.68
CA MET A 66 0.36 -5.20 20.88
C MET A 66 -1.13 -5.47 21.02
N ASN A 67 -1.97 -4.67 20.36
CA ASN A 67 -3.41 -4.88 20.33
C ASN A 67 -3.76 -6.05 19.41
N ASP A 68 -4.83 -6.74 19.74
CA ASP A 68 -5.35 -7.85 18.94
C ASP A 68 -5.76 -7.35 17.53
N SER A 69 -5.54 -8.19 16.56
CA SER A 69 -6.02 -7.99 15.19
C SER A 69 -7.27 -8.83 14.97
N ILE A 70 -8.14 -8.38 14.06
CA ILE A 70 -9.27 -9.19 13.62
C ILE A 70 -8.78 -10.51 13.03
N LYS A 71 -9.65 -11.53 13.04
CA LYS A 71 -9.38 -12.78 12.35
C LYS A 71 -9.50 -12.58 10.85
N ALA A 72 -8.43 -12.85 10.13
CA ALA A 72 -8.36 -12.83 8.68
C ALA A 72 -7.47 -13.98 8.20
N VAL A 73 -7.54 -14.32 6.91
CA VAL A 73 -6.71 -15.39 6.36
C VAL A 73 -5.29 -14.87 6.06
N CYS A 74 -4.30 -15.64 6.46
CA CYS A 74 -2.90 -15.41 6.10
C CYS A 74 -2.60 -16.11 4.78
N PHE A 75 -2.34 -15.34 3.75
CA PHE A 75 -1.91 -15.82 2.44
C PHE A 75 -0.40 -16.04 2.39
N PRO A 76 0.10 -16.80 1.39
CA PRO A 76 1.52 -16.94 1.16
C PRO A 76 2.21 -15.57 0.99
N PRO A 77 3.42 -15.38 1.55
CA PRO A 77 4.16 -14.14 1.38
C PRO A 77 4.52 -13.90 -0.09
N ALA A 78 4.76 -12.64 -0.46
CA ALA A 78 5.07 -12.26 -1.84
C ALA A 78 6.24 -13.06 -2.44
N ALA A 79 7.23 -13.38 -1.61
CA ALA A 79 8.37 -14.20 -2.02
C ALA A 79 7.97 -15.60 -2.53
N LEU A 80 6.90 -16.19 -1.96
CA LEU A 80 6.38 -17.50 -2.39
C LEU A 80 5.38 -17.32 -3.53
N SER A 81 4.38 -16.46 -3.38
CA SER A 81 3.30 -16.31 -4.37
C SER A 81 3.82 -15.88 -5.75
N ALA A 82 4.87 -15.08 -5.82
CA ALA A 82 5.53 -14.72 -7.08
C ALA A 82 6.15 -15.92 -7.82
N CYS A 83 6.48 -17.01 -7.12
CA CYS A 83 7.01 -18.23 -7.74
C CYS A 83 5.97 -19.00 -8.57
N SER A 84 4.68 -18.64 -8.47
CA SER A 84 3.64 -19.18 -9.34
C SER A 84 3.78 -18.71 -10.79
N PHE A 85 4.33 -17.51 -11.02
CA PHE A 85 4.36 -16.81 -12.31
C PHE A 85 2.95 -16.64 -12.92
N ASP A 86 1.91 -16.68 -12.11
CA ASP A 86 0.51 -16.67 -12.54
C ASP A 86 -0.22 -15.40 -12.09
N ARG A 87 -0.61 -14.56 -13.07
CA ARG A 87 -1.36 -13.34 -12.82
C ARG A 87 -2.78 -13.62 -12.30
N SER A 88 -3.42 -14.68 -12.80
CA SER A 88 -4.80 -14.98 -12.40
C SER A 88 -4.88 -15.46 -10.95
N LEU A 89 -3.85 -16.16 -10.50
CA LEU A 89 -3.70 -16.56 -9.11
C LEU A 89 -3.55 -15.35 -8.17
N MET A 90 -2.78 -14.36 -8.61
CA MET A 90 -2.58 -13.13 -7.84
C MET A 90 -3.80 -12.21 -7.85
N GLU A 91 -4.54 -12.18 -8.95
CA GLU A 91 -5.83 -11.48 -9.03
C GLU A 91 -6.84 -12.10 -8.06
N ALA A 92 -6.97 -13.42 -8.03
CA ALA A 92 -7.84 -14.14 -7.09
C ALA A 92 -7.44 -13.89 -5.61
N MET A 93 -6.13 -13.83 -5.30
CA MET A 93 -5.65 -13.42 -3.98
C MET A 93 -6.11 -12.00 -3.65
N GLY A 94 -5.96 -11.08 -4.60
CA GLY A 94 -6.39 -9.70 -4.45
C GLY A 94 -7.91 -9.57 -4.23
N GLU A 95 -8.72 -10.29 -5.01
CA GLU A 95 -10.18 -10.34 -4.84
C GLU A 95 -10.58 -10.81 -3.44
N THR A 96 -9.92 -11.84 -2.93
CA THR A 96 -10.22 -12.40 -1.61
C THR A 96 -9.87 -11.40 -0.50
N ILE A 97 -8.66 -10.82 -0.54
CA ILE A 97 -8.26 -9.79 0.43
C ILE A 97 -9.15 -8.55 0.33
N GLY A 98 -9.51 -8.13 -0.89
CA GLY A 98 -10.41 -6.99 -1.11
C GLY A 98 -11.80 -7.23 -0.53
N ARG A 99 -12.34 -8.44 -0.65
CA ARG A 99 -13.62 -8.84 -0.06
C ARG A 99 -13.56 -8.83 1.48
N GLU A 100 -12.51 -9.39 2.08
CA GLU A 100 -12.28 -9.33 3.52
C GLU A 100 -12.15 -7.87 4.01
N ALA A 101 -11.43 -7.02 3.26
CA ALA A 101 -11.26 -5.61 3.56
C ALA A 101 -12.59 -4.84 3.51
N GLN A 102 -13.41 -5.08 2.47
CA GLN A 102 -14.75 -4.49 2.34
C GLN A 102 -15.67 -4.90 3.49
N ALA A 103 -15.63 -6.19 3.88
CA ALA A 103 -16.42 -6.72 5.00
C ALA A 103 -16.02 -6.09 6.35
N ASN A 104 -14.77 -5.67 6.47
CA ASN A 104 -14.21 -5.07 7.68
C ASN A 104 -14.07 -3.55 7.61
N ASP A 105 -14.72 -2.92 6.63
CA ASP A 105 -14.73 -1.46 6.49
C ASP A 105 -13.35 -0.81 6.34
N VAL A 106 -12.50 -1.43 5.53
CA VAL A 106 -11.18 -0.92 5.17
C VAL A 106 -11.23 -0.37 3.75
N SER A 107 -10.91 0.91 3.60
CA SER A 107 -10.97 1.62 2.31
C SER A 107 -9.77 1.39 1.42
N VAL A 108 -8.59 1.17 2.01
CA VAL A 108 -7.32 0.95 1.32
C VAL A 108 -6.49 -0.09 2.04
N VAL A 109 -6.07 -1.12 1.33
CA VAL A 109 -5.06 -2.08 1.77
C VAL A 109 -3.67 -1.54 1.44
N LEU A 110 -2.79 -1.46 2.44
CA LEU A 110 -1.42 -0.95 2.32
C LEU A 110 -0.48 -1.99 1.69
N GLY A 111 -0.62 -2.14 0.41
CA GLY A 111 0.10 -3.08 -0.45
C GLY A 111 -0.38 -2.98 -1.89
N PRO A 112 0.27 -3.69 -2.80
CA PRO A 112 1.41 -4.60 -2.61
C PRO A 112 2.75 -3.85 -2.44
N ALA A 113 3.77 -4.56 -1.94
CA ALA A 113 5.13 -4.06 -1.86
C ALA A 113 5.97 -4.62 -3.02
N VAL A 114 6.64 -3.75 -3.77
CA VAL A 114 7.26 -4.11 -5.06
C VAL A 114 8.72 -3.70 -5.21
N ASN A 115 9.39 -3.35 -4.11
CA ASN A 115 10.82 -3.04 -4.19
C ASN A 115 11.63 -4.26 -4.63
N ILE A 116 12.71 -4.02 -5.38
CA ILE A 116 13.55 -5.08 -5.94
C ILE A 116 14.34 -5.79 -4.84
N LYS A 117 14.36 -7.11 -4.86
CA LYS A 117 15.19 -7.95 -3.98
C LYS A 117 16.64 -7.90 -4.42
N ARG A 118 17.34 -6.82 -4.08
CA ARG A 118 18.71 -6.62 -4.49
C ARG A 118 19.70 -7.42 -3.65
N SER A 119 19.48 -7.46 -2.34
CA SER A 119 20.32 -8.20 -1.40
C SER A 119 19.50 -9.25 -0.67
N PRO A 120 19.98 -10.49 -0.51
CA PRO A 120 19.29 -11.50 0.28
C PRO A 120 19.21 -11.13 1.77
N LEU A 121 20.02 -10.18 2.22
CA LEU A 121 20.06 -9.72 3.61
C LEU A 121 19.04 -8.63 3.92
N CYS A 122 18.25 -8.16 2.95
CA CYS A 122 17.20 -7.17 3.22
C CYS A 122 16.09 -7.80 4.06
N GLY A 123 15.83 -7.22 5.24
CA GLY A 123 14.85 -7.75 6.20
C GLY A 123 13.39 -7.76 5.71
N ARG A 124 13.08 -7.04 4.63
CA ARG A 124 11.73 -6.97 4.04
C ARG A 124 11.56 -7.80 2.77
N ASN A 125 12.52 -8.65 2.40
CA ASN A 125 12.43 -9.50 1.21
C ASN A 125 11.23 -10.46 1.21
N PHE A 126 10.66 -10.79 2.37
CA PHE A 126 9.47 -11.63 2.47
C PHE A 126 8.25 -11.02 1.80
N GLU A 127 8.11 -9.69 1.85
CA GLU A 127 6.96 -8.96 1.31
C GLU A 127 7.16 -8.43 -0.12
N TYR A 128 8.38 -8.53 -0.67
CA TYR A 128 8.68 -8.13 -2.05
C TYR A 128 8.60 -9.33 -2.99
N TYR A 129 8.08 -9.13 -4.21
CA TYR A 129 7.82 -10.22 -5.14
C TYR A 129 9.10 -10.81 -5.74
N SER A 130 9.95 -9.99 -6.36
CA SER A 130 11.07 -10.48 -7.17
C SER A 130 12.27 -9.54 -7.21
N GLU A 131 13.41 -10.06 -7.64
CA GLU A 131 14.55 -9.27 -8.13
C GLU A 131 14.31 -8.76 -9.57
N ASP A 132 13.45 -9.45 -10.34
CA ASP A 132 13.05 -9.06 -11.67
C ASP A 132 11.92 -8.01 -11.60
N PRO A 133 12.17 -6.77 -12.07
CA PRO A 133 11.18 -5.71 -12.03
C PRO A 133 9.97 -5.97 -12.95
N TYR A 134 10.14 -6.74 -14.03
CA TYR A 134 9.05 -7.12 -14.91
C TYR A 134 8.07 -8.05 -14.19
N LEU A 135 8.58 -9.14 -13.60
CA LEU A 135 7.74 -10.07 -12.84
C LEU A 135 7.04 -9.36 -11.68
N ALA A 136 7.79 -8.54 -10.91
CA ALA A 136 7.21 -7.80 -9.80
C ALA A 136 6.07 -6.87 -10.24
N GLY A 137 6.21 -6.19 -11.37
CA GLY A 137 5.19 -5.30 -11.91
C GLY A 137 3.94 -6.03 -12.40
N GLU A 138 4.10 -7.14 -13.10
CA GLU A 138 2.99 -7.94 -13.62
C GLU A 138 2.15 -8.57 -12.50
N ILE A 139 2.81 -9.14 -11.52
CA ILE A 139 2.17 -9.74 -10.34
C ILE A 139 1.48 -8.66 -9.49
N ALA A 140 2.14 -7.52 -9.28
CA ALA A 140 1.54 -6.41 -8.54
C ALA A 140 0.29 -5.85 -9.23
N ALA A 141 0.33 -5.66 -10.54
CA ALA A 141 -0.82 -5.15 -11.29
C ALA A 141 -2.03 -6.10 -11.19
N ALA A 142 -1.80 -7.42 -11.27
CA ALA A 142 -2.85 -8.41 -11.10
C ALA A 142 -3.47 -8.36 -9.69
N PHE A 143 -2.63 -8.33 -8.65
CA PHE A 143 -3.09 -8.18 -7.28
C PHE A 143 -3.91 -6.89 -7.05
N ILE A 144 -3.42 -5.75 -7.57
CA ILE A 144 -4.12 -4.46 -7.47
C ILE A 144 -5.50 -4.54 -8.13
N ASN A 145 -5.58 -5.10 -9.34
CA ASN A 145 -6.85 -5.28 -10.04
C ASN A 145 -7.82 -6.14 -9.23
N GLY A 146 -7.34 -7.23 -8.63
CA GLY A 146 -8.16 -8.09 -7.77
C GLY A 146 -8.72 -7.34 -6.57
N VAL A 147 -7.89 -6.64 -5.79
CA VAL A 147 -8.35 -5.84 -4.63
C VAL A 147 -9.34 -4.76 -5.07
N GLN A 148 -9.00 -4.01 -6.12
CA GLN A 148 -9.81 -2.88 -6.58
C GLN A 148 -11.12 -3.32 -7.26
N SER A 149 -11.23 -4.57 -7.73
CA SER A 149 -12.49 -5.14 -8.21
C SER A 149 -13.56 -5.24 -7.10
N GLN A 150 -13.11 -5.25 -5.84
CA GLN A 150 -13.98 -5.25 -4.66
C GLN A 150 -14.25 -3.84 -4.13
N HIS A 151 -13.96 -2.79 -4.92
CA HIS A 151 -14.10 -1.38 -4.55
C HIS A 151 -13.25 -0.95 -3.34
N VAL A 152 -12.21 -1.70 -3.00
CA VAL A 152 -11.20 -1.36 -2.00
C VAL A 152 -9.94 -0.88 -2.72
N GLY A 153 -9.34 0.20 -2.23
CA GLY A 153 -8.11 0.72 -2.80
C GLY A 153 -6.88 -0.09 -2.39
N THR A 154 -5.80 0.13 -3.14
CA THR A 154 -4.46 -0.37 -2.82
C THR A 154 -3.50 0.79 -2.63
N SER A 155 -2.47 0.60 -1.80
CA SER A 155 -1.35 1.52 -1.69
C SER A 155 -0.07 0.79 -2.06
N ILE A 156 0.34 0.92 -3.32
CA ILE A 156 1.60 0.29 -3.76
C ILE A 156 2.80 0.95 -3.07
N LYS A 157 3.74 0.12 -2.59
CA LYS A 157 4.82 0.58 -1.69
C LYS A 157 6.15 -0.12 -1.96
N HIS A 158 7.27 0.42 -1.54
CA HIS A 158 7.54 1.75 -1.00
C HIS A 158 8.24 2.57 -2.08
N PHE A 159 7.64 3.62 -2.54
CA PHE A 159 8.11 4.42 -3.68
C PHE A 159 9.09 5.50 -3.24
N ALA A 160 10.41 5.34 -3.51
CA ALA A 160 11.01 4.25 -4.26
C ALA A 160 12.40 3.89 -3.71
N ALA A 161 13.00 2.84 -4.29
CA ALA A 161 14.36 2.43 -4.01
C ALA A 161 14.67 2.09 -2.53
N ASN A 162 13.67 1.59 -1.78
CA ASN A 162 13.84 1.06 -0.42
C ASN A 162 14.25 -0.43 -0.49
N ASN A 163 15.50 -0.71 -0.83
CA ASN A 163 16.01 -2.05 -1.08
C ASN A 163 16.90 -2.60 0.03
N GLN A 164 16.97 -1.88 1.15
CA GLN A 164 17.69 -2.26 2.36
C GLN A 164 17.08 -1.52 3.57
N GLU A 165 17.26 -2.06 4.79
CA GLU A 165 16.64 -1.52 6.00
C GLU A 165 17.61 -0.81 6.94
N TYR A 166 18.93 -0.90 6.70
CA TYR A 166 19.92 -0.24 7.53
C TYR A 166 19.81 1.28 7.38
N HIS A 167 19.55 1.96 8.50
CA HIS A 167 19.32 3.41 8.53
C HIS A 167 18.26 3.89 7.52
N ARG A 168 17.19 3.11 7.27
CA ARG A 168 16.17 3.42 6.26
C ARG A 168 15.54 4.81 6.39
N MET A 169 15.48 5.36 7.62
CA MET A 169 14.94 6.70 7.90
C MET A 169 15.88 7.85 7.50
N SER A 170 17.14 7.56 7.19
CA SER A 170 18.15 8.61 6.96
C SER A 170 19.15 8.30 5.85
N ASN A 171 19.14 7.07 5.30
CA ASN A 171 20.03 6.75 4.20
C ASN A 171 19.60 7.38 2.88
N SER A 172 20.55 7.52 1.96
CA SER A 172 20.27 7.91 0.58
C SER A 172 20.58 6.77 -0.38
N SER A 173 19.60 6.43 -1.21
CA SER A 173 19.76 5.49 -2.33
C SER A 173 20.30 6.26 -3.52
N GLU A 174 21.60 6.09 -3.78
CA GLU A 174 22.30 6.78 -4.86
C GLU A 174 22.25 5.95 -6.14
N ALA A 175 21.58 6.45 -7.18
CA ALA A 175 21.51 5.82 -8.48
C ALA A 175 21.24 6.86 -9.57
N ASP A 176 21.83 6.67 -10.76
CA ASP A 176 21.52 7.52 -11.90
C ASP A 176 20.07 7.28 -12.40
N GLU A 177 19.56 8.22 -13.17
CA GLU A 177 18.18 8.18 -13.67
C GLU A 177 17.91 6.93 -14.52
N ARG A 178 18.87 6.49 -15.32
CA ARG A 178 18.74 5.28 -16.14
C ARG A 178 18.55 4.06 -15.27
N THR A 179 19.37 3.90 -14.23
CA THR A 179 19.28 2.80 -13.27
C THR A 179 17.94 2.81 -12.55
N LEU A 180 17.48 4.00 -12.12
CA LEU A 180 16.16 4.13 -11.49
C LEU A 180 15.04 3.70 -12.44
N ARG A 181 15.05 4.17 -13.69
CA ARG A 181 14.00 3.89 -14.68
C ARG A 181 14.04 2.47 -15.24
N GLU A 182 15.19 1.81 -15.29
CA GLU A 182 15.29 0.46 -15.84
C GLU A 182 15.16 -0.65 -14.79
N ILE A 183 15.47 -0.37 -13.51
CA ILE A 183 15.53 -1.39 -12.45
C ILE A 183 14.55 -1.09 -11.31
N TYR A 184 14.58 0.11 -10.72
CA TYR A 184 13.84 0.38 -9.48
C TYR A 184 12.41 0.87 -9.68
N PHE A 185 12.11 1.47 -10.81
CA PHE A 185 10.79 2.03 -11.12
C PHE A 185 9.86 1.12 -11.92
N PRO A 186 10.32 0.17 -12.77
CA PRO A 186 9.41 -0.49 -13.72
C PRO A 186 8.25 -1.24 -13.07
N ALA A 187 8.42 -1.79 -11.86
CA ALA A 187 7.32 -2.44 -11.15
C ALA A 187 6.21 -1.45 -10.79
N PHE A 188 6.56 -0.25 -10.34
CA PHE A 188 5.62 0.82 -10.04
C PHE A 188 4.96 1.38 -11.30
N GLU A 189 5.75 1.63 -12.35
CA GLU A 189 5.25 2.12 -13.63
C GLU A 189 4.25 1.14 -14.26
N THR A 190 4.56 -0.16 -14.23
CA THR A 190 3.67 -1.21 -14.72
C THR A 190 2.35 -1.21 -13.94
N ALA A 191 2.39 -1.08 -12.62
CA ALA A 191 1.20 -1.00 -11.79
C ALA A 191 0.34 0.22 -12.13
N VAL A 192 0.94 1.39 -12.34
CA VAL A 192 0.19 2.59 -12.78
C VAL A 192 -0.47 2.34 -14.12
N LYS A 193 0.28 1.88 -15.11
CA LYS A 193 -0.22 1.73 -16.48
C LYS A 193 -1.26 0.62 -16.66
N LYS A 194 -1.22 -0.43 -15.82
CA LYS A 194 -2.10 -1.61 -15.95
C LYS A 194 -3.24 -1.67 -14.94
N ALA A 195 -3.10 -1.02 -13.79
CA ALA A 195 -4.05 -1.17 -12.69
C ALA A 195 -4.49 0.16 -12.04
N GLN A 196 -3.78 1.27 -12.24
CA GLN A 196 -4.09 2.55 -11.59
C GLN A 196 -4.39 2.38 -10.10
N PRO A 197 -3.39 2.04 -9.25
CA PRO A 197 -3.61 1.89 -7.82
C PRO A 197 -4.23 3.17 -7.24
N TYR A 198 -5.14 3.02 -6.27
CA TYR A 198 -5.81 4.20 -5.70
C TYR A 198 -4.83 5.12 -4.98
N THR A 199 -3.77 4.55 -4.41
CA THR A 199 -2.76 5.32 -3.69
C THR A 199 -1.35 4.77 -3.88
N PHE A 200 -0.38 5.62 -3.63
CA PHE A 200 1.04 5.28 -3.50
C PHE A 200 1.52 5.58 -2.09
N MET A 201 2.41 4.76 -1.55
CA MET A 201 3.13 5.08 -0.32
C MET A 201 4.57 5.42 -0.66
N CYS A 202 5.01 6.65 -0.36
CA CYS A 202 6.41 7.01 -0.53
C CYS A 202 7.29 6.32 0.53
N SER A 203 8.55 6.08 0.19
CA SER A 203 9.51 5.43 1.08
C SER A 203 10.13 6.38 2.10
N TYR A 204 10.79 5.83 3.12
CA TYR A 204 11.51 6.60 4.14
C TYR A 204 12.79 7.25 3.63
N ASN A 205 13.52 6.54 2.76
CA ASN A 205 14.86 6.89 2.34
C ASN A 205 14.90 8.14 1.45
N GLN A 206 16.08 8.71 1.36
CA GLN A 206 16.40 9.67 0.32
C GLN A 206 16.70 8.96 -1.00
N ILE A 207 16.51 9.68 -2.09
CA ILE A 207 16.97 9.32 -3.43
C ILE A 207 17.86 10.46 -3.90
N ASN A 208 19.14 10.16 -4.12
CA ASN A 208 20.14 11.14 -4.52
C ASN A 208 20.14 12.39 -3.61
N GLY A 209 20.09 12.18 -2.29
CA GLY A 209 20.15 13.22 -1.27
C GLY A 209 18.82 13.94 -0.96
N THR A 210 17.71 13.59 -1.62
CA THR A 210 16.37 14.17 -1.35
C THR A 210 15.43 13.11 -0.80
N PHE A 211 14.78 13.37 0.34
CA PHE A 211 13.79 12.44 0.88
C PHE A 211 12.68 12.16 -0.12
N ALA A 212 12.26 10.90 -0.25
CA ALA A 212 11.22 10.49 -1.18
C ALA A 212 9.93 11.31 -0.99
N SER A 213 9.58 11.63 0.26
CA SER A 213 8.43 12.45 0.63
C SER A 213 8.49 13.91 0.16
N GLU A 214 9.68 14.43 -0.18
CA GLU A 214 9.93 15.81 -0.61
C GLU A 214 10.48 15.91 -2.05
N ASN A 215 10.53 14.77 -2.73
CA ASN A 215 11.16 14.69 -4.05
C ASN A 215 10.14 14.97 -5.16
N LYS A 216 10.09 16.22 -5.62
CA LYS A 216 9.18 16.67 -6.67
C LYS A 216 9.40 15.92 -8.00
N TRP A 217 10.65 15.68 -8.36
CA TRP A 217 10.95 14.89 -9.56
C TRP A 217 10.33 13.49 -9.46
N LEU A 218 10.44 12.83 -8.30
CA LEU A 218 9.87 11.51 -8.08
C LEU A 218 8.33 11.53 -8.08
N LEU A 219 7.72 12.38 -7.21
CA LEU A 219 6.29 12.33 -6.94
C LEU A 219 5.42 13.07 -7.96
N THR A 220 5.98 14.06 -8.63
CA THR A 220 5.24 14.84 -9.63
C THR A 220 5.70 14.53 -11.03
N ASP A 221 7.00 14.70 -11.34
CA ASP A 221 7.44 14.62 -12.72
C ASP A 221 7.39 13.17 -13.23
N VAL A 222 7.97 12.22 -12.48
CA VAL A 222 7.95 10.79 -12.87
C VAL A 222 6.57 10.18 -12.64
N LEU A 223 6.06 10.20 -11.39
CA LEU A 223 4.85 9.46 -11.05
C LEU A 223 3.61 9.99 -11.77
N ARG A 224 3.40 11.31 -11.78
CA ARG A 224 2.18 11.91 -12.32
C ARG A 224 2.32 12.32 -13.78
N ASN A 225 3.38 13.06 -14.13
CA ASN A 225 3.50 13.60 -15.48
C ASN A 225 3.92 12.54 -16.49
N ASP A 226 4.92 11.68 -16.16
CA ASP A 226 5.40 10.66 -17.10
C ASP A 226 4.48 9.42 -17.13
N TRP A 227 4.01 8.95 -15.96
CA TRP A 227 3.24 7.71 -15.88
C TRP A 227 1.72 7.91 -15.87
N GLY A 228 1.23 9.10 -15.50
CA GLY A 228 -0.19 9.41 -15.48
C GLY A 228 -0.92 8.87 -14.25
N PHE A 229 -0.28 8.85 -13.09
CA PHE A 229 -0.93 8.44 -11.85
C PHE A 229 -1.99 9.46 -11.40
N GLU A 230 -3.19 8.98 -11.13
CA GLU A 230 -4.36 9.82 -10.82
C GLU A 230 -4.74 9.85 -9.33
N GLY A 231 -4.26 8.90 -8.53
CA GLY A 231 -4.59 8.77 -7.12
C GLY A 231 -3.83 9.75 -6.20
N TYR A 232 -3.87 9.52 -4.90
CA TYR A 232 -3.08 10.30 -3.96
C TYR A 232 -1.82 9.56 -3.47
N VAL A 233 -0.81 10.32 -3.07
CA VAL A 233 0.41 9.81 -2.44
C VAL A 233 0.32 10.00 -0.93
N MET A 234 0.49 8.92 -0.15
CA MET A 234 0.66 8.97 1.29
C MET A 234 2.13 8.80 1.68
N SER A 235 2.50 9.31 2.85
CA SER A 235 3.79 8.98 3.44
C SER A 235 3.80 7.55 3.98
N ASP A 236 4.96 6.90 4.04
CA ASP A 236 5.16 5.83 5.02
C ASP A 236 5.05 6.41 6.44
N TRP A 237 4.78 5.57 7.45
CA TRP A 237 4.44 6.00 8.81
C TRP A 237 5.58 6.77 9.48
N GLY A 238 5.40 8.11 9.56
CA GLY A 238 6.41 9.02 10.08
C GLY A 238 7.53 9.40 9.09
N ALA A 239 7.34 9.20 7.78
CA ALA A 239 8.32 9.53 6.74
C ALA A 239 8.33 11.02 6.32
N VAL A 240 7.58 11.88 7.01
CA VAL A 240 7.52 13.32 6.70
C VAL A 240 8.61 14.05 7.46
N ASN A 241 9.47 14.79 6.74
CA ASN A 241 10.50 15.66 7.32
C ASN A 241 10.11 17.15 7.21
N ASP A 242 9.76 17.61 6.01
CA ASP A 242 9.22 18.95 5.76
C ASP A 242 7.86 18.84 5.07
N ARG A 243 6.79 19.11 5.83
CA ARG A 243 5.42 18.90 5.33
C ARG A 243 5.05 19.84 4.20
N VAL A 244 5.53 21.08 4.23
CA VAL A 244 5.23 22.07 3.18
C VAL A 244 5.91 21.69 1.89
N LYS A 245 7.20 21.36 1.93
CA LYS A 245 7.92 20.84 0.76
C LYS A 245 7.31 19.54 0.24
N GLY A 246 6.85 18.67 1.15
CA GLY A 246 6.15 17.45 0.77
C GLY A 246 4.91 17.74 -0.08
N LEU A 247 4.05 18.68 0.33
CA LEU A 247 2.89 19.10 -0.46
C LEU A 247 3.30 19.65 -1.83
N GLU A 248 4.31 20.54 -1.88
CA GLU A 248 4.83 21.08 -3.14
C GLU A 248 5.41 20.00 -4.06
N ALA A 249 5.97 18.94 -3.47
CA ALA A 249 6.51 17.81 -4.20
C ALA A 249 5.43 16.85 -4.72
N GLY A 250 4.22 16.87 -4.16
CA GLY A 250 3.13 15.98 -4.52
C GLY A 250 2.78 14.90 -3.49
N LEU A 251 3.29 15.01 -2.25
CA LEU A 251 2.86 14.22 -1.10
C LEU A 251 1.53 14.76 -0.56
N ASP A 252 0.45 14.06 -0.84
CA ASP A 252 -0.90 14.53 -0.50
C ASP A 252 -1.24 14.30 0.97
N LEU A 253 -0.97 13.11 1.51
CA LEU A 253 -1.38 12.66 2.85
C LEU A 253 -0.20 12.29 3.73
N GLU A 254 -0.14 12.85 4.95
CA GLU A 254 0.77 12.40 6.00
C GLU A 254 0.14 11.31 6.85
N MET A 255 0.85 10.19 7.09
CA MET A 255 0.44 9.12 8.00
C MET A 255 1.56 8.76 8.97
N PRO A 256 1.23 8.47 10.25
CA PRO A 256 0.01 8.90 10.94
C PRO A 256 -0.01 10.41 11.09
N GLY A 257 -1.13 10.98 11.49
CA GLY A 257 -1.21 12.44 11.70
C GLY A 257 -0.28 12.93 12.83
N SER A 258 0.20 14.16 12.69
CA SER A 258 1.12 14.82 13.63
C SER A 258 0.41 15.58 14.76
N ASN A 259 -0.82 15.21 15.12
CA ASN A 259 -1.67 15.89 16.10
C ASN A 259 -1.83 17.41 15.81
N GLY A 260 -1.96 17.76 14.52
CA GLY A 260 -2.18 19.13 14.07
C GLY A 260 -0.92 19.99 13.92
N THR A 261 0.26 19.47 14.29
CA THR A 261 1.51 20.22 14.17
C THR A 261 1.81 20.59 12.72
N ASN A 262 1.76 19.62 11.83
CA ASN A 262 2.02 19.83 10.40
C ASN A 262 0.83 20.53 9.71
N ASP A 263 -0.40 20.33 10.18
CA ASP A 263 -1.57 21.07 9.71
C ASP A 263 -1.36 22.59 9.93
N ALA A 264 -0.84 22.98 11.10
CA ALA A 264 -0.53 24.38 11.42
C ALA A 264 0.56 24.97 10.50
N LEU A 265 1.59 24.19 10.16
CA LEU A 265 2.63 24.61 9.20
C LEU A 265 2.07 24.84 7.80
N ILE A 266 1.18 23.98 7.33
CA ILE A 266 0.49 24.15 6.05
C ILE A 266 -0.33 25.43 6.05
N MET A 267 -1.15 25.67 7.10
CA MET A 267 -1.97 26.85 7.22
C MET A 267 -1.13 28.13 7.25
N GLU A 268 0.00 28.12 7.96
CA GLU A 268 0.92 29.26 8.02
C GLU A 268 1.54 29.53 6.64
N ALA A 269 1.98 28.48 5.94
CA ALA A 269 2.57 28.59 4.62
C ALA A 269 1.59 29.16 3.58
N VAL A 270 0.31 28.78 3.65
CA VAL A 270 -0.72 29.36 2.79
C VAL A 270 -0.98 30.82 3.15
N LYS A 271 -1.13 31.16 4.45
CA LYS A 271 -1.41 32.53 4.91
C LYS A 271 -0.30 33.52 4.57
N ASN A 272 0.95 33.07 4.59
CA ASN A 272 2.12 33.93 4.27
C ASN A 272 2.51 33.88 2.78
N GLY A 273 1.83 33.06 1.96
CA GLY A 273 2.03 32.96 0.51
C GLY A 273 3.24 32.13 0.08
N THR A 274 3.88 31.36 0.99
CA THR A 274 4.97 30.43 0.63
C THR A 274 4.44 29.15 0.00
N LEU A 275 3.22 28.73 0.34
CA LEU A 275 2.50 27.65 -0.32
C LEU A 275 1.26 28.22 -1.02
N LYS A 276 1.07 27.91 -2.29
CA LYS A 276 -0.16 28.28 -3.00
C LYS A 276 -1.33 27.43 -2.53
N GLU A 277 -2.48 28.03 -2.24
CA GLU A 277 -3.67 27.30 -1.80
C GLU A 277 -4.15 26.28 -2.85
N GLU A 278 -3.92 26.55 -4.14
CA GLU A 278 -4.26 25.63 -5.21
C GLU A 278 -3.49 24.30 -5.12
N VAL A 279 -2.30 24.27 -4.55
CA VAL A 279 -1.52 23.05 -4.32
C VAL A 279 -2.20 22.21 -3.22
N LEU A 280 -2.65 22.87 -2.15
CA LEU A 280 -3.42 22.23 -1.08
C LEU A 280 -4.76 21.71 -1.61
N ASP A 281 -5.47 22.50 -2.39
CA ASP A 281 -6.74 22.11 -3.01
C ASP A 281 -6.61 20.87 -3.90
N GLN A 282 -5.53 20.78 -4.67
CA GLN A 282 -5.23 19.60 -5.49
C GLN A 282 -4.97 18.34 -4.66
N ALA A 283 -4.25 18.46 -3.54
CA ALA A 283 -4.03 17.33 -2.63
C ALA A 283 -5.36 16.87 -2.01
N VAL A 284 -6.17 17.80 -1.53
CA VAL A 284 -7.52 17.50 -1.01
C VAL A 284 -8.41 16.86 -2.07
N GLU A 285 -8.40 17.36 -3.31
CA GLU A 285 -9.20 16.80 -4.41
C GLU A 285 -8.86 15.33 -4.66
N ARG A 286 -7.55 14.98 -4.68
CA ARG A 286 -7.10 13.58 -4.87
C ARG A 286 -7.53 12.68 -3.72
N ILE A 287 -7.40 13.16 -2.47
CA ILE A 287 -7.83 12.42 -1.28
C ILE A 287 -9.34 12.19 -1.31
N LEU A 288 -10.13 13.24 -1.54
CA LEU A 288 -11.59 13.15 -1.60
C LEU A 288 -12.08 12.22 -2.71
N ASN A 289 -11.41 12.24 -3.87
CA ASN A 289 -11.74 11.34 -4.97
C ASN A 289 -11.67 9.86 -4.54
N ILE A 290 -10.62 9.49 -3.82
CA ILE A 290 -10.46 8.11 -3.34
C ILE A 290 -11.41 7.80 -2.18
N ILE A 291 -11.61 8.72 -1.24
CA ILE A 291 -12.59 8.56 -0.15
C ILE A 291 -13.97 8.25 -0.72
N TYR A 292 -14.44 9.04 -1.68
CA TYR A 292 -15.77 8.85 -2.27
C TYR A 292 -15.84 7.62 -3.18
N LYS A 293 -14.73 7.30 -3.88
CA LYS A 293 -14.66 6.07 -4.69
C LYS A 293 -14.88 4.81 -3.83
N TYR A 294 -14.43 4.81 -2.58
CA TYR A 294 -14.77 3.76 -1.62
C TYR A 294 -16.17 3.93 -1.04
N ALA A 295 -16.48 5.11 -0.52
CA ALA A 295 -17.71 5.35 0.24
C ALA A 295 -19.01 5.13 -0.59
N ASP A 296 -18.97 5.40 -1.89
CA ASP A 296 -20.10 5.20 -2.80
C ASP A 296 -20.35 3.72 -3.12
N HIS A 297 -19.35 2.86 -2.91
CA HIS A 297 -19.43 1.42 -3.15
C HIS A 297 -19.30 0.59 -1.85
N ARG A 298 -19.31 1.28 -0.69
CA ARG A 298 -19.22 0.61 0.61
C ARG A 298 -20.46 -0.24 0.81
N ALA A 299 -20.24 -1.56 0.89
CA ALA A 299 -21.31 -2.52 1.07
C ALA A 299 -20.83 -3.65 2.00
N PRO A 300 -21.70 -4.12 2.93
CA PRO A 300 -21.41 -5.31 3.70
C PRO A 300 -21.13 -6.47 2.76
N GLN A 301 -20.00 -7.15 2.96
CA GLN A 301 -19.62 -8.36 2.26
C GLN A 301 -19.64 -9.52 3.25
N GLU A 302 -20.09 -10.67 2.78
CA GLU A 302 -19.94 -11.92 3.54
C GLU A 302 -18.72 -12.66 3.05
N PHE A 303 -17.91 -13.14 3.98
CA PHE A 303 -16.80 -14.03 3.70
C PHE A 303 -16.74 -15.15 4.73
N THR A 304 -16.08 -16.25 4.39
CA THR A 304 -15.86 -17.34 5.33
C THR A 304 -14.37 -17.67 5.35
N LEU A 305 -13.81 -17.73 6.55
CA LEU A 305 -12.39 -18.06 6.73
C LEU A 305 -12.01 -19.39 6.10
N GLU A 306 -12.92 -20.36 6.10
CA GLU A 306 -12.70 -21.68 5.51
C GLU A 306 -12.45 -21.60 4.00
N LYS A 307 -13.30 -20.87 3.26
CA LYS A 307 -13.15 -20.72 1.80
C LYS A 307 -11.90 -19.92 1.45
N ASP A 308 -11.66 -18.85 2.19
CA ASP A 308 -10.51 -17.99 1.94
C ASP A 308 -9.19 -18.72 2.31
N HIS A 309 -9.23 -19.61 3.32
CA HIS A 309 -8.12 -20.50 3.63
C HIS A 309 -7.88 -21.56 2.55
N GLU A 310 -8.94 -22.11 1.94
CA GLU A 310 -8.80 -23.02 0.79
C GLU A 310 -8.13 -22.32 -0.39
N GLU A 311 -8.47 -21.06 -0.64
CA GLU A 311 -7.82 -20.25 -1.67
C GLU A 311 -6.34 -19.98 -1.32
N ALA A 312 -6.04 -19.60 -0.08
CA ALA A 312 -4.66 -19.44 0.37
C ALA A 312 -3.82 -20.71 0.22
N ARG A 313 -4.42 -21.88 0.51
CA ARG A 313 -3.79 -23.18 0.32
C ARG A 313 -3.53 -23.47 -1.17
N ARG A 314 -4.51 -23.21 -2.04
CA ARG A 314 -4.36 -23.36 -3.50
C ARG A 314 -3.20 -22.52 -4.03
N ILE A 315 -3.13 -21.25 -3.60
CA ILE A 315 -2.05 -20.34 -3.98
C ILE A 315 -0.69 -20.87 -3.50
N ALA A 316 -0.61 -21.39 -2.27
CA ALA A 316 0.62 -21.98 -1.75
C ALA A 316 1.06 -23.22 -2.55
N GLU A 317 0.12 -24.13 -2.84
CA GLU A 317 0.39 -25.36 -3.60
C GLU A 317 0.91 -25.05 -5.00
N GLU A 318 0.29 -24.10 -5.72
CA GLU A 318 0.68 -23.70 -7.07
C GLU A 318 1.95 -22.84 -7.13
N SER A 319 2.39 -22.33 -5.98
CA SER A 319 3.62 -21.52 -5.88
C SER A 319 4.85 -22.32 -5.48
N MET A 320 4.70 -23.56 -5.05
CA MET A 320 5.82 -24.41 -4.63
C MET A 320 6.58 -24.98 -5.82
N ILE A 321 7.90 -24.79 -5.85
CA ILE A 321 8.78 -25.29 -6.90
C ILE A 321 9.69 -26.37 -6.35
N LEU A 322 9.60 -27.59 -6.95
CA LEU A 322 10.47 -28.70 -6.60
C LEU A 322 11.82 -28.55 -7.31
N LEU A 323 12.84 -28.06 -6.60
CA LEU A 323 14.18 -27.83 -7.16
C LEU A 323 15.00 -29.10 -7.26
N LYS A 324 14.79 -30.08 -6.35
CA LYS A 324 15.53 -31.34 -6.32
C LYS A 324 14.71 -32.42 -5.63
N ASN A 325 14.67 -33.60 -6.21
CA ASN A 325 14.08 -34.81 -5.63
C ASN A 325 15.02 -36.00 -5.86
N ALA A 326 16.21 -35.93 -5.25
CA ALA A 326 17.17 -37.03 -5.30
C ALA A 326 16.57 -38.29 -4.63
N ASP A 327 16.87 -39.44 -5.19
CA ASP A 327 16.40 -40.74 -4.70
C ASP A 327 14.87 -40.89 -4.67
N GLN A 328 14.13 -40.01 -5.36
CA GLN A 328 12.67 -40.01 -5.43
C GLN A 328 11.99 -40.07 -4.05
N ILE A 329 12.52 -39.30 -3.10
CA ILE A 329 11.98 -39.27 -1.72
C ILE A 329 10.55 -38.70 -1.64
N LEU A 330 10.18 -37.84 -2.59
CA LEU A 330 8.82 -37.31 -2.71
C LEU A 330 8.03 -38.08 -3.78
N PRO A 331 6.69 -38.28 -3.56
CA PRO A 331 5.89 -37.92 -2.39
C PRO A 331 6.24 -38.75 -1.16
N LEU A 332 6.15 -38.13 0.02
CA LEU A 332 6.37 -38.84 1.28
C LEU A 332 5.27 -39.89 1.50
N LYS A 333 5.66 -41.06 2.02
CA LYS A 333 4.69 -42.11 2.39
C LYS A 333 3.98 -41.68 3.67
N THR A 334 2.66 -41.64 3.68
CA THR A 334 1.84 -41.22 4.83
C THR A 334 2.13 -42.02 6.10
N SER A 335 2.50 -43.30 5.97
CA SER A 335 2.93 -44.13 7.11
C SER A 335 4.26 -43.73 7.77
N CYS A 336 5.04 -42.85 7.11
CA CYS A 336 6.32 -42.36 7.65
C CYS A 336 6.23 -40.92 8.21
N LEU A 337 5.10 -40.24 8.07
CA LEU A 337 4.95 -38.84 8.47
C LEU A 337 5.13 -38.58 9.96
N LEU A 338 4.80 -39.56 10.80
CA LEU A 338 4.97 -39.46 12.26
C LEU A 338 6.46 -39.37 12.67
N TYR A 339 7.37 -39.87 11.86
CA TYR A 339 8.80 -39.89 12.16
C TYR A 339 9.54 -38.65 11.67
N THR A 340 8.93 -37.90 10.75
CA THR A 340 9.53 -36.69 10.15
C THR A 340 9.04 -35.39 10.79
N SER A 341 7.96 -35.43 11.59
CA SER A 341 7.39 -34.25 12.25
C SER A 341 8.06 -33.87 13.57
N ASP A 342 8.86 -34.76 14.13
CA ASP A 342 9.47 -34.58 15.45
C ASP A 342 10.74 -33.69 15.46
N ALA A 343 11.18 -33.25 14.29
CA ALA A 343 12.33 -32.32 14.20
C ALA A 343 12.02 -30.91 14.71
N ALA A 344 10.73 -30.56 14.87
CA ALA A 344 10.29 -29.26 15.37
C ALA A 344 10.23 -29.18 16.91
N ASP A 345 10.16 -30.36 17.59
CA ASP A 345 10.02 -30.42 19.05
C ASP A 345 11.34 -30.64 19.80
N ASP A 346 12.47 -30.72 19.10
CA ASP A 346 13.79 -30.89 19.72
C ASP A 346 14.32 -29.56 20.27
N LEU A 347 13.77 -29.16 21.43
CA LEU A 347 14.20 -27.99 22.21
C LEU A 347 15.60 -28.18 22.85
N THR A 348 16.30 -29.27 22.56
CA THR A 348 17.59 -29.63 23.20
C THR A 348 18.81 -29.52 22.30
N ARG A 349 18.66 -28.89 21.12
CA ARG A 349 19.78 -28.62 20.22
C ARG A 349 20.10 -27.17 20.08
#